data_c273c1af4ff079971960596818acbc35
#
_entry.id   c273c1af4ff079971960596818acbc35
#
_cell.length_a   1.000
_cell.length_b   1.000
_cell.length_c   1.000
_cell.angle_alpha   90.00
_cell.angle_beta   90.00
_cell.angle_gamma   90.00
#
_symmetry.space_group_name_H-M   'P 1'
#
loop_
_entity.id
_entity.type
_entity.pdbx_description
1 polymer ?
#
loop_
_entity_poly.entity_id
_entity_poly.type
_entity_poly.pdbx_seq_one_letter_code
_entity_poly.pdbx_strand_id
1 'polypeptide(L)'
;KRPGDKPFTKYFLGSCDAFITMSEKVMSDLRSIEKSKPAQLVAHPLYDNFGAAIAKDVAREKLGIDKKDKVILFFGFIRKYKGLDILLEAMADARIKEAGIKLLVAGEFYEDEKVYQEQIDRLGIRSQLIMQTQFIPDSEVVLYFCAADVVIQPYRNATQSGVTPLAYHYEKPMIVTNVGGLPAMVPDRKSGLVAAVQPMAIASAILEFYELGEEFFIPHLRSEKQKLSWSKLVETIKTLV
;
A
#
# COMPACT_ATOMS: atom_id res chain seq x y z
N LYS A 1 6.38 21.08 10.24
CA LYS A 1 7.22 21.76 9.22
C LYS A 1 8.46 22.29 9.92
N ARG A 2 9.64 22.01 9.40
CA ARG A 2 10.90 22.48 10.02
C ARG A 2 11.12 23.96 9.69
N PRO A 3 11.80 24.73 10.56
CA PRO A 3 12.26 26.07 10.20
C PRO A 3 13.12 25.99 8.94
N GLY A 4 12.83 26.82 7.92
CA GLY A 4 13.55 26.81 6.64
C GLY A 4 12.87 26.08 5.48
N ASP A 5 11.92 25.15 5.72
CA ASP A 5 11.25 24.39 4.64
C ASP A 5 10.64 25.31 3.55
N LYS A 6 9.99 26.40 3.95
CA LYS A 6 9.35 27.33 3.00
C LYS A 6 10.32 28.05 2.07
N PRO A 7 11.41 28.69 2.58
CA PRO A 7 12.39 29.34 1.71
C PRO A 7 13.05 28.37 0.73
N PHE A 8 13.45 27.20 1.19
CA PHE A 8 14.05 26.18 0.32
C PHE A 8 13.06 25.66 -0.74
N THR A 9 11.79 25.41 -0.37
CA THR A 9 10.76 25.04 -1.32
C THR A 9 10.58 26.11 -2.38
N LYS A 10 10.49 27.39 -2.00
CA LYS A 10 10.33 28.51 -2.96
C LYS A 10 11.55 28.62 -3.91
N TYR A 11 12.77 28.47 -3.38
CA TYR A 11 13.98 28.48 -4.19
C TYR A 11 13.98 27.35 -5.20
N PHE A 12 13.67 26.12 -4.77
CA PHE A 12 13.54 24.96 -5.65
C PHE A 12 12.50 25.17 -6.74
N LEU A 13 11.28 25.59 -6.37
CA LEU A 13 10.21 25.85 -7.33
C LEU A 13 10.58 26.98 -8.32
N GLY A 14 11.34 27.97 -7.86
CA GLY A 14 11.85 29.05 -8.70
C GLY A 14 12.79 28.57 -9.80
N SER A 15 13.56 27.51 -9.53
CA SER A 15 14.59 26.95 -10.43
C SER A 15 14.07 25.88 -11.41
N CYS A 16 12.79 25.51 -11.31
CA CYS A 16 12.16 24.54 -12.21
C CYS A 16 11.32 25.26 -13.26
N ASP A 17 11.28 24.76 -14.49
CA ASP A 17 10.48 25.30 -15.59
C ASP A 17 9.05 24.74 -15.59
N ALA A 18 8.89 23.46 -15.21
CA ALA A 18 7.62 22.75 -15.15
C ALA A 18 7.61 21.72 -14.02
N PHE A 19 6.43 21.20 -13.69
CA PHE A 19 6.26 20.23 -12.61
C PHE A 19 5.41 19.05 -13.02
N ILE A 20 5.74 17.89 -12.47
CA ILE A 20 4.88 16.71 -12.46
C ILE A 20 4.57 16.37 -11.01
N THR A 21 3.29 16.18 -10.72
CA THR A 21 2.81 15.68 -9.42
C THR A 21 2.16 14.32 -9.59
N MET A 22 2.29 13.47 -8.60
CA MET A 22 1.78 12.09 -8.66
C MET A 22 0.53 11.88 -7.81
N SER A 23 -0.03 12.96 -7.24
CA SER A 23 -1.32 12.93 -6.54
C SER A 23 -1.98 14.32 -6.56
N GLU A 24 -3.31 14.34 -6.52
CA GLU A 24 -4.11 15.57 -6.42
C GLU A 24 -3.71 16.41 -5.20
N LYS A 25 -3.42 15.75 -4.07
CA LYS A 25 -2.98 16.42 -2.85
C LYS A 25 -1.69 17.21 -3.08
N VAL A 26 -0.70 16.59 -3.73
CA VAL A 26 0.58 17.25 -4.05
C VAL A 26 0.38 18.34 -5.10
N MET A 27 -0.52 18.17 -6.07
CA MET A 27 -0.88 19.21 -7.03
C MET A 27 -1.50 20.43 -6.32
N SER A 28 -2.44 20.20 -5.42
CA SER A 28 -3.06 21.27 -4.62
C SER A 28 -2.02 22.00 -3.75
N ASP A 29 -1.12 21.26 -3.11
CA ASP A 29 -0.05 21.84 -2.29
C ASP A 29 0.93 22.66 -3.16
N LEU A 30 1.31 22.17 -4.34
CA LEU A 30 2.13 22.90 -5.31
C LEU A 30 1.44 24.21 -5.71
N ARG A 31 0.17 24.15 -6.12
CA ARG A 31 -0.59 25.33 -6.58
C ARG A 31 -0.86 26.36 -5.48
N SER A 32 -0.76 25.97 -4.21
CA SER A 32 -0.80 26.93 -3.10
C SER A 32 0.44 27.84 -3.02
N ILE A 33 1.57 27.42 -3.65
CA ILE A 33 2.86 28.12 -3.60
C ILE A 33 3.24 28.66 -4.97
N GLU A 34 3.10 27.84 -6.02
CA GLU A 34 3.45 28.13 -7.40
C GLU A 34 2.20 28.02 -8.30
N LYS A 35 1.76 29.15 -8.85
CA LYS A 35 0.47 29.28 -9.57
C LYS A 35 0.64 29.38 -11.09
N SER A 36 1.82 29.78 -11.56
CA SER A 36 2.05 30.22 -12.94
C SER A 36 2.71 29.17 -13.82
N LYS A 37 3.66 28.42 -13.30
CA LYS A 37 4.43 27.47 -14.10
C LYS A 37 3.60 26.24 -14.51
N PRO A 38 3.87 25.66 -15.69
CA PRO A 38 3.20 24.45 -16.14
C PRO A 38 3.30 23.33 -15.08
N ALA A 39 2.20 22.63 -14.83
CA ALA A 39 2.21 21.46 -13.99
C ALA A 39 1.16 20.46 -14.44
N GLN A 40 1.52 19.19 -14.45
CA GLN A 40 0.64 18.09 -14.82
C GLN A 40 0.58 17.04 -13.70
N LEU A 41 -0.60 16.44 -13.56
CA LEU A 41 -0.83 15.31 -12.68
C LEU A 41 -0.68 14.02 -13.47
N VAL A 42 0.25 13.16 -13.05
CA VAL A 42 0.45 11.83 -13.62
C VAL A 42 0.53 10.84 -12.48
N ALA A 43 -0.25 9.76 -12.54
CA ALA A 43 -0.17 8.70 -11.54
C ALA A 43 1.24 8.09 -11.52
N HIS A 44 1.66 7.63 -10.34
CA HIS A 44 2.95 6.94 -10.19
C HIS A 44 3.00 5.71 -11.10
N PRO A 45 4.00 5.56 -11.98
CA PRO A 45 4.12 4.37 -12.81
C PRO A 45 4.27 3.09 -11.99
N LEU A 46 3.98 1.95 -12.59
CA LEU A 46 4.18 0.64 -11.97
C LEU A 46 5.66 0.39 -11.69
N TYR A 47 5.91 -0.38 -10.65
CA TYR A 47 7.20 -1.00 -10.42
C TYR A 47 7.26 -2.35 -11.15
N ASP A 48 7.67 -2.36 -12.40
CA ASP A 48 7.76 -3.55 -13.26
C ASP A 48 9.12 -4.27 -13.19
N ASN A 49 10.05 -3.72 -12.40
CA ASN A 49 11.40 -4.24 -12.19
C ASN A 49 11.50 -5.33 -11.09
N PHE A 50 10.40 -5.66 -10.39
CA PHE A 50 10.37 -6.65 -9.32
C PHE A 50 10.05 -8.08 -9.80
N GLY A 51 10.07 -8.31 -11.10
CA GLY A 51 9.82 -9.61 -11.73
C GLY A 51 8.36 -9.88 -12.06
N ALA A 52 8.12 -10.90 -12.86
CA ALA A 52 6.79 -11.32 -13.26
C ALA A 52 6.06 -12.02 -12.11
N ALA A 53 4.73 -11.92 -12.08
CA ALA A 53 3.91 -12.66 -11.14
C ALA A 53 4.11 -14.18 -11.29
N ILE A 54 4.10 -14.88 -10.16
CA ILE A 54 4.16 -16.34 -10.08
C ILE A 54 2.84 -16.89 -9.52
N ALA A 55 2.62 -18.19 -9.69
CA ALA A 55 1.43 -18.83 -9.12
C ALA A 55 1.40 -18.71 -7.59
N LYS A 56 0.21 -18.41 -7.03
CA LYS A 56 -0.01 -18.25 -5.58
C LYS A 56 0.51 -19.46 -4.79
N ASP A 57 0.24 -20.68 -5.27
CA ASP A 57 0.67 -21.91 -4.62
C ASP A 57 2.19 -22.04 -4.54
N VAL A 58 2.91 -21.65 -5.60
CA VAL A 58 4.37 -21.64 -5.64
C VAL A 58 4.95 -20.61 -4.65
N ALA A 59 4.35 -19.42 -4.58
CA ALA A 59 4.76 -18.40 -3.64
C ALA A 59 4.54 -18.85 -2.18
N ARG A 60 3.38 -19.45 -1.89
CA ARG A 60 3.03 -19.97 -0.56
C ARG A 60 3.97 -21.11 -0.12
N GLU A 61 4.25 -22.04 -1.01
CA GLU A 61 5.18 -23.15 -0.74
C GLU A 61 6.56 -22.63 -0.34
N LYS A 62 7.10 -21.64 -1.06
CA LYS A 62 8.40 -21.02 -0.74
C LYS A 62 8.40 -20.29 0.60
N LEU A 63 7.27 -19.75 1.03
CA LEU A 63 7.12 -19.04 2.31
C LEU A 63 6.66 -19.96 3.46
N GLY A 64 6.43 -21.25 3.21
CA GLY A 64 5.92 -22.19 4.20
C GLY A 64 4.47 -21.91 4.62
N ILE A 65 3.66 -21.32 3.74
CA ILE A 65 2.26 -21.00 3.96
C ILE A 65 1.37 -22.08 3.34
N ASP A 66 0.36 -22.53 4.08
CA ASP A 66 -0.59 -23.51 3.55
C ASP A 66 -1.39 -22.91 2.37
N LYS A 67 -1.60 -23.70 1.32
CA LYS A 67 -2.34 -23.28 0.11
C LYS A 67 -3.77 -22.84 0.40
N LYS A 68 -4.37 -23.36 1.46
CA LYS A 68 -5.76 -23.09 1.87
C LYS A 68 -5.89 -21.91 2.82
N ASP A 69 -4.78 -21.38 3.32
CA ASP A 69 -4.79 -20.25 4.24
C ASP A 69 -5.39 -18.99 3.59
N LYS A 70 -6.15 -18.24 4.36
CA LYS A 70 -6.55 -16.87 4.05
C LYS A 70 -5.46 -15.92 4.51
N VAL A 71 -4.77 -15.26 3.58
CA VAL A 71 -3.55 -14.49 3.88
C VAL A 71 -3.69 -13.05 3.43
N ILE A 72 -3.65 -12.12 4.39
CA ILE A 72 -3.54 -10.69 4.13
C ILE A 72 -2.09 -10.24 4.30
N LEU A 73 -1.63 -9.27 3.51
CA LEU A 73 -0.25 -8.80 3.50
C LEU A 73 -0.13 -7.36 4.01
N PHE A 74 0.73 -7.14 4.99
CA PHE A 74 1.33 -5.83 5.30
C PHE A 74 2.77 -5.83 4.76
N PHE A 75 3.12 -4.85 3.90
CA PHE A 75 4.42 -4.85 3.23
C PHE A 75 5.20 -3.54 3.41
N GLY A 76 6.54 -3.68 3.49
CA GLY A 76 7.54 -2.61 3.49
C GLY A 76 7.90 -2.09 4.88
N PHE A 77 8.79 -1.10 4.96
CA PHE A 77 9.33 -0.61 6.23
C PHE A 77 8.26 -0.36 7.28
N ILE A 78 8.45 -0.94 8.46
CA ILE A 78 7.51 -0.80 9.58
C ILE A 78 7.81 0.52 10.29
N ARG A 79 6.88 1.47 10.13
CA ARG A 79 6.91 2.82 10.75
C ARG A 79 5.53 3.15 11.30
N LYS A 80 5.46 3.91 12.37
CA LYS A 80 4.22 4.24 13.08
C LYS A 80 3.13 4.80 12.17
N TYR A 81 3.49 5.65 11.19
CA TYR A 81 2.49 6.21 10.28
C TYR A 81 1.84 5.16 9.37
N LYS A 82 2.49 4.00 9.15
CA LYS A 82 1.94 2.90 8.34
C LYS A 82 0.92 2.04 9.10
N GLY A 83 0.78 2.22 10.43
CA GLY A 83 -0.34 1.71 11.19
C GLY A 83 -0.36 0.20 11.39
N LEU A 84 0.80 -0.50 11.41
CA LEU A 84 0.82 -1.92 11.73
C LEU A 84 0.13 -2.20 13.07
N ASP A 85 0.32 -1.35 14.06
CA ASP A 85 -0.33 -1.46 15.37
C ASP A 85 -1.87 -1.41 15.28
N ILE A 86 -2.45 -0.61 14.39
CA ILE A 86 -3.91 -0.60 14.14
C ILE A 86 -4.34 -1.92 13.50
N LEU A 87 -3.55 -2.45 12.58
CA LEU A 87 -3.85 -3.73 11.93
C LEU A 87 -3.76 -4.89 12.92
N LEU A 88 -2.78 -4.89 13.84
CA LEU A 88 -2.69 -5.89 14.91
C LEU A 88 -3.92 -5.87 15.81
N GLU A 89 -4.44 -4.68 16.17
CA GLU A 89 -5.72 -4.58 16.89
C GLU A 89 -6.90 -5.11 16.06
N ALA A 90 -6.91 -4.87 14.75
CA ALA A 90 -7.94 -5.44 13.87
C ALA A 90 -7.88 -6.97 13.81
N MET A 91 -6.69 -7.57 13.82
CA MET A 91 -6.51 -9.02 13.87
C MET A 91 -7.04 -9.67 15.14
N ALA A 92 -7.20 -8.91 16.22
CA ALA A 92 -7.77 -9.41 17.49
C ALA A 92 -9.31 -9.53 17.45
N ASP A 93 -9.99 -9.02 16.41
CA ASP A 93 -11.45 -9.20 16.24
C ASP A 93 -11.80 -10.69 16.17
N ALA A 94 -12.80 -11.08 16.98
CA ALA A 94 -13.23 -12.48 17.06
C ALA A 94 -13.62 -13.06 15.69
N ARG A 95 -14.27 -12.26 14.86
CA ARG A 95 -14.71 -12.67 13.51
C ARG A 95 -13.49 -12.98 12.58
N ILE A 96 -12.40 -12.21 12.71
CA ILE A 96 -11.15 -12.46 11.97
C ILE A 96 -10.52 -13.79 12.44
N LYS A 97 -10.52 -14.05 13.75
CA LYS A 97 -10.06 -15.31 14.34
C LYS A 97 -10.88 -16.51 13.85
N GLU A 98 -12.20 -16.41 13.93
CA GLU A 98 -13.12 -17.46 13.49
C GLU A 98 -13.01 -17.74 11.98
N ALA A 99 -12.76 -16.70 11.18
CA ALA A 99 -12.54 -16.83 9.74
C ALA A 99 -11.19 -17.47 9.37
N GLY A 100 -10.29 -17.68 10.34
CA GLY A 100 -8.96 -18.28 10.14
C GLY A 100 -8.01 -17.43 9.31
N ILE A 101 -8.16 -16.08 9.34
CA ILE A 101 -7.36 -15.17 8.53
C ILE A 101 -5.99 -14.99 9.19
N LYS A 102 -4.93 -15.12 8.39
CA LYS A 102 -3.53 -14.91 8.79
C LYS A 102 -2.99 -13.60 8.23
N LEU A 103 -2.18 -12.90 9.01
CA LEU A 103 -1.47 -11.70 8.60
C LEU A 103 0.00 -12.03 8.32
N LEU A 104 0.41 -11.86 7.08
CA LEU A 104 1.81 -11.86 6.67
C LEU A 104 2.36 -10.44 6.79
N VAL A 105 3.28 -10.23 7.73
CA VAL A 105 4.02 -8.97 7.90
C VAL A 105 5.38 -9.14 7.24
N ALA A 106 5.65 -8.35 6.21
CA ALA A 106 6.87 -8.45 5.42
C ALA A 106 7.57 -7.09 5.32
N GLY A 107 8.73 -6.95 5.97
CA GLY A 107 9.56 -5.74 5.95
C GLY A 107 10.19 -5.39 7.29
N GLU A 108 11.19 -4.55 7.21
CA GLU A 108 12.11 -4.23 8.31
C GLU A 108 11.51 -3.19 9.27
N PHE A 109 11.76 -3.36 10.58
CA PHE A 109 11.41 -2.38 11.59
C PHE A 109 12.36 -1.17 11.54
N TYR A 110 11.77 0.02 11.48
CA TYR A 110 12.45 1.31 11.63
C TYR A 110 12.11 2.00 12.96
N GLU A 111 11.47 1.27 13.85
CA GLU A 111 11.09 1.66 15.21
C GLU A 111 11.36 0.48 16.15
N ASP A 112 11.14 0.68 17.44
CA ASP A 112 11.36 -0.39 18.42
C ASP A 112 10.37 -1.54 18.22
N GLU A 113 10.88 -2.67 17.78
CA GLU A 113 10.12 -3.89 17.55
C GLU A 113 9.42 -4.40 18.83
N LYS A 114 10.00 -4.17 20.01
CA LYS A 114 9.46 -4.65 21.28
C LYS A 114 8.03 -4.17 21.51
N VAL A 115 7.73 -2.93 21.14
CA VAL A 115 6.37 -2.36 21.27
C VAL A 115 5.34 -3.20 20.53
N TYR A 116 5.68 -3.67 19.32
CA TYR A 116 4.80 -4.52 18.51
C TYR A 116 4.72 -5.95 19.09
N GLN A 117 5.83 -6.50 19.58
CA GLN A 117 5.85 -7.83 20.19
C GLN A 117 4.99 -7.88 21.47
N GLU A 118 5.10 -6.86 22.32
CA GLU A 118 4.27 -6.70 23.52
C GLU A 118 2.77 -6.57 23.17
N GLN A 119 2.46 -5.83 22.09
CA GLN A 119 1.09 -5.71 21.60
C GLN A 119 0.55 -7.06 21.11
N ILE A 120 1.33 -7.81 20.33
CA ILE A 120 0.97 -9.14 19.80
C ILE A 120 0.65 -10.10 20.96
N ASP A 121 1.49 -10.11 22.00
CA ASP A 121 1.32 -10.99 23.14
C ASP A 121 0.08 -10.58 23.98
N ARG A 122 -0.11 -9.29 24.22
CA ARG A 122 -1.30 -8.75 24.90
C ARG A 122 -2.60 -9.10 24.17
N LEU A 123 -2.60 -9.05 22.83
CA LEU A 123 -3.77 -9.35 22.01
C LEU A 123 -3.99 -10.87 21.81
N GLY A 124 -3.01 -11.71 22.12
CA GLY A 124 -3.08 -13.16 21.94
C GLY A 124 -3.29 -13.58 20.50
N ILE A 125 -2.62 -12.90 19.54
CA ILE A 125 -2.81 -13.11 18.08
C ILE A 125 -1.60 -13.76 17.41
N ARG A 126 -0.57 -14.17 18.15
CA ARG A 126 0.68 -14.69 17.60
C ARG A 126 0.48 -15.84 16.61
N SER A 127 -0.47 -16.73 16.85
CA SER A 127 -0.78 -17.85 15.97
C SER A 127 -1.39 -17.45 14.61
N GLN A 128 -1.86 -16.21 14.48
CA GLN A 128 -2.41 -15.65 13.24
C GLN A 128 -1.36 -14.90 12.42
N LEU A 129 -0.12 -14.76 12.92
CA LEU A 129 0.90 -13.92 12.31
C LEU A 129 2.01 -14.75 11.69
N ILE A 130 2.43 -14.35 10.49
CA ILE A 130 3.63 -14.81 9.80
C ILE A 130 4.54 -13.59 9.70
N MET A 131 5.63 -13.58 10.49
CA MET A 131 6.50 -12.41 10.61
C MET A 131 7.79 -12.63 9.81
N GLN A 132 8.02 -11.77 8.81
CA GLN A 132 9.24 -11.70 7.99
C GLN A 132 9.79 -10.27 8.11
N THR A 133 10.42 -9.99 9.26
CA THR A 133 10.77 -8.62 9.70
C THR A 133 12.21 -8.23 9.41
N GLN A 134 12.80 -8.86 8.43
CA GLN A 134 14.11 -8.52 7.88
C GLN A 134 13.99 -7.76 6.56
N PHE A 135 15.10 -7.23 6.06
CA PHE A 135 15.16 -6.65 4.73
C PHE A 135 14.76 -7.69 3.67
N ILE A 136 13.85 -7.31 2.80
CA ILE A 136 13.38 -8.16 1.70
C ILE A 136 14.06 -7.70 0.42
N PRO A 137 14.91 -8.53 -0.20
CA PRO A 137 15.51 -8.23 -1.50
C PRO A 137 14.44 -8.04 -2.58
N ASP A 138 14.72 -7.19 -3.57
CA ASP A 138 13.81 -6.93 -4.69
C ASP A 138 13.38 -8.20 -5.42
N SER A 139 14.28 -9.18 -5.54
CA SER A 139 14.01 -10.50 -6.15
C SER A 139 13.02 -11.37 -5.40
N GLU A 140 12.77 -11.09 -4.12
CA GLU A 140 11.86 -11.85 -3.27
C GLU A 140 10.49 -11.19 -3.10
N VAL A 141 10.37 -9.90 -3.45
CA VAL A 141 9.11 -9.14 -3.32
C VAL A 141 7.93 -9.88 -3.97
N VAL A 142 8.16 -10.50 -5.12
CA VAL A 142 7.17 -11.28 -5.85
C VAL A 142 6.55 -12.40 -5.00
N LEU A 143 7.31 -13.03 -4.09
CA LEU A 143 6.83 -14.11 -3.23
C LEU A 143 5.73 -13.62 -2.30
N TYR A 144 5.94 -12.48 -1.66
CA TYR A 144 5.01 -11.92 -0.67
C TYR A 144 3.71 -11.45 -1.31
N PHE A 145 3.81 -10.71 -2.42
CA PHE A 145 2.62 -10.24 -3.11
C PHE A 145 1.83 -11.39 -3.73
N CYS A 146 2.50 -12.36 -4.36
CA CYS A 146 1.80 -13.48 -4.98
C CYS A 146 1.21 -14.48 -3.96
N ALA A 147 1.78 -14.61 -2.75
CA ALA A 147 1.24 -15.46 -1.70
C ALA A 147 -0.03 -14.89 -1.06
N ALA A 148 -0.18 -13.57 -1.04
CA ALA A 148 -1.30 -12.89 -0.40
C ALA A 148 -2.58 -12.92 -1.24
N ASP A 149 -3.72 -12.79 -0.56
CA ASP A 149 -5.03 -12.58 -1.18
C ASP A 149 -5.30 -11.08 -1.37
N VAL A 150 -4.90 -10.26 -0.39
CA VAL A 150 -5.11 -8.81 -0.38
C VAL A 150 -3.96 -8.10 0.36
N VAL A 151 -3.63 -6.88 -0.08
CA VAL A 151 -2.62 -6.02 0.56
C VAL A 151 -3.30 -4.99 1.45
N ILE A 152 -2.85 -4.88 2.71
CA ILE A 152 -3.43 -3.94 3.67
C ILE A 152 -2.48 -2.75 3.87
N GLN A 153 -2.99 -1.54 3.71
CA GLN A 153 -2.28 -0.29 3.95
C GLN A 153 -3.03 0.54 5.02
N PRO A 154 -2.88 0.22 6.31
CA PRO A 154 -3.66 0.80 7.41
C PRO A 154 -3.07 2.14 7.88
N TYR A 155 -2.64 2.96 6.93
CA TYR A 155 -1.84 4.15 7.20
C TYR A 155 -2.64 5.21 7.98
N ARG A 156 -1.93 5.91 8.88
CA ARG A 156 -2.46 7.08 9.59
C ARG A 156 -2.36 8.34 8.77
N ASN A 157 -1.38 8.39 7.88
CA ASN A 157 -1.15 9.53 6.99
C ASN A 157 -0.33 9.09 5.79
N ALA A 158 -0.72 9.50 4.59
CA ALA A 158 0.04 9.25 3.38
C ALA A 158 -0.32 10.27 2.29
N THR A 159 0.65 10.81 1.60
CA THR A 159 0.41 11.53 0.34
C THR A 159 0.27 10.56 -0.82
N GLN A 160 1.05 9.49 -0.79
CA GLN A 160 1.05 8.37 -1.73
C GLN A 160 1.73 7.15 -1.08
N SER A 161 1.66 5.99 -1.72
CA SER A 161 2.31 4.77 -1.25
C SER A 161 3.02 4.05 -2.38
N GLY A 162 4.30 3.69 -2.18
CA GLY A 162 5.05 2.83 -3.11
C GLY A 162 4.56 1.36 -3.11
N VAL A 163 3.79 0.95 -2.09
CA VAL A 163 3.19 -0.39 -2.03
C VAL A 163 2.02 -0.52 -3.02
N THR A 164 1.28 0.56 -3.27
CA THR A 164 0.14 0.55 -4.20
C THR A 164 0.55 0.20 -5.64
N PRO A 165 1.60 0.79 -6.26
CA PRO A 165 2.05 0.37 -7.59
C PRO A 165 2.52 -1.09 -7.66
N LEU A 166 3.12 -1.64 -6.58
CA LEU A 166 3.47 -3.06 -6.49
C LEU A 166 2.22 -3.95 -6.47
N ALA A 167 1.21 -3.57 -5.68
CA ALA A 167 -0.05 -4.30 -5.62
C ALA A 167 -0.74 -4.32 -6.99
N TYR A 168 -0.75 -3.20 -7.71
CA TYR A 168 -1.23 -3.15 -9.09
C TYR A 168 -0.40 -4.01 -10.05
N HIS A 169 0.94 -4.00 -9.91
CA HIS A 169 1.81 -4.84 -10.75
C HIS A 169 1.45 -6.32 -10.63
N TYR A 170 1.24 -6.80 -9.41
CA TYR A 170 0.86 -8.19 -9.12
C TYR A 170 -0.65 -8.45 -9.13
N GLU A 171 -1.46 -7.48 -9.57
CA GLU A 171 -2.92 -7.58 -9.63
C GLU A 171 -3.55 -7.99 -8.29
N LYS A 172 -3.03 -7.44 -7.17
CA LYS A 172 -3.55 -7.69 -5.82
C LYS A 172 -4.53 -6.62 -5.38
N PRO A 173 -5.73 -7.01 -4.96
CA PRO A 173 -6.66 -6.10 -4.30
C PRO A 173 -6.02 -5.46 -3.06
N MET A 174 -6.52 -4.30 -2.70
CA MET A 174 -5.97 -3.55 -1.57
C MET A 174 -7.07 -3.16 -0.59
N ILE A 175 -6.73 -3.14 0.71
CA ILE A 175 -7.55 -2.46 1.72
C ILE A 175 -6.71 -1.29 2.23
N VAL A 176 -7.20 -0.08 2.03
CA VAL A 176 -6.49 1.14 2.40
C VAL A 176 -7.31 1.97 3.37
N THR A 177 -6.66 2.73 4.21
CA THR A 177 -7.36 3.71 5.06
C THR A 177 -7.70 4.98 4.28
N ASN A 178 -8.78 5.65 4.68
CA ASN A 178 -9.24 6.90 4.09
C ASN A 178 -8.34 8.08 4.51
N VAL A 179 -7.08 8.07 4.06
CA VAL A 179 -6.09 9.12 4.35
C VAL A 179 -5.36 9.58 3.10
N GLY A 180 -5.15 10.88 3.00
CA GLY A 180 -4.33 11.50 1.96
C GLY A 180 -4.75 11.12 0.55
N GLY A 181 -3.79 10.58 -0.23
CA GLY A 181 -4.02 10.16 -1.62
C GLY A 181 -4.45 8.70 -1.79
N LEU A 182 -4.52 7.90 -0.72
CA LEU A 182 -4.79 6.46 -0.85
C LEU A 182 -6.14 6.13 -1.49
N PRO A 183 -7.27 6.78 -1.12
CA PRO A 183 -8.56 6.48 -1.75
C PRO A 183 -8.61 6.82 -3.25
N ALA A 184 -7.86 7.82 -3.68
CA ALA A 184 -7.75 8.16 -5.11
C ALA A 184 -6.91 7.13 -5.88
N MET A 185 -5.90 6.53 -5.22
CA MET A 185 -5.06 5.47 -5.80
C MET A 185 -5.76 4.10 -5.77
N VAL A 186 -6.67 3.87 -4.83
CA VAL A 186 -7.40 2.61 -4.64
C VAL A 186 -8.89 2.93 -4.58
N PRO A 187 -9.54 3.13 -5.74
CA PRO A 187 -10.98 3.41 -5.79
C PRO A 187 -11.78 2.31 -5.11
N ASP A 188 -12.64 2.74 -4.16
CA ASP A 188 -13.44 1.84 -3.32
C ASP A 188 -14.32 0.92 -4.15
N ARG A 189 -14.41 -0.36 -3.76
CA ARG A 189 -15.15 -1.44 -4.45
C ARG A 189 -14.76 -1.65 -5.93
N LYS A 190 -13.58 -1.12 -6.31
CA LYS A 190 -12.98 -1.35 -7.64
C LYS A 190 -11.63 -2.05 -7.49
N SER A 191 -10.58 -1.31 -7.11
CA SER A 191 -9.25 -1.91 -6.91
C SER A 191 -9.04 -2.44 -5.49
N GLY A 192 -10.02 -2.25 -4.62
CA GLY A 192 -9.96 -2.64 -3.22
C GLY A 192 -11.08 -2.02 -2.40
N LEU A 193 -10.85 -1.91 -1.10
CA LEU A 193 -11.79 -1.32 -0.13
C LEU A 193 -11.14 -0.17 0.64
N VAL A 194 -11.94 0.83 1.00
CA VAL A 194 -11.49 1.99 1.77
C VAL A 194 -12.11 1.95 3.17
N ALA A 195 -11.27 1.90 4.21
CA ALA A 195 -11.68 1.83 5.60
C ALA A 195 -11.34 3.10 6.38
N ALA A 196 -12.05 3.38 7.46
CA ALA A 196 -11.63 4.38 8.44
C ALA A 196 -10.34 3.93 9.17
N VAL A 197 -9.59 4.90 9.74
CA VAL A 197 -8.36 4.62 10.53
C VAL A 197 -8.74 4.10 11.91
N GLN A 198 -9.40 2.95 11.95
CA GLN A 198 -9.89 2.31 13.18
C GLN A 198 -9.80 0.78 13.04
N PRO A 199 -9.39 0.06 14.09
CA PRO A 199 -9.25 -1.40 14.04
C PRO A 199 -10.52 -2.11 13.55
N MET A 200 -11.68 -1.74 14.10
CA MET A 200 -12.98 -2.35 13.76
C MET A 200 -13.34 -2.12 12.28
N ALA A 201 -13.08 -0.92 11.74
CA ALA A 201 -13.36 -0.63 10.33
C ALA A 201 -12.46 -1.44 9.39
N ILE A 202 -11.18 -1.60 9.75
CA ILE A 202 -10.23 -2.42 9.00
C ILE A 202 -10.65 -3.90 9.07
N ALA A 203 -11.00 -4.41 10.24
CA ALA A 203 -11.49 -5.79 10.41
C ALA A 203 -12.74 -6.04 9.54
N SER A 204 -13.69 -5.12 9.55
CA SER A 204 -14.90 -5.22 8.72
C SER A 204 -14.58 -5.22 7.22
N ALA A 205 -13.65 -4.37 6.77
CA ALA A 205 -13.20 -4.35 5.37
C ALA A 205 -12.48 -5.65 4.97
N ILE A 206 -11.70 -6.24 5.87
CA ILE A 206 -11.06 -7.55 5.63
C ILE A 206 -12.12 -8.64 5.45
N LEU A 207 -13.14 -8.68 6.29
CA LEU A 207 -14.23 -9.66 6.18
C LEU A 207 -15.03 -9.44 4.88
N GLU A 208 -15.39 -8.20 4.56
CA GLU A 208 -16.08 -7.84 3.32
C GLU A 208 -15.27 -8.27 2.09
N PHE A 209 -13.94 -8.10 2.11
CA PHE A 209 -13.08 -8.58 1.03
C PHE A 209 -13.24 -10.09 0.80
N TYR A 210 -13.25 -10.89 1.87
CA TYR A 210 -13.40 -12.35 1.73
C TYR A 210 -14.83 -12.77 1.35
N GLU A 211 -15.84 -11.96 1.66
CA GLU A 211 -17.22 -12.16 1.18
C GLU A 211 -17.35 -11.88 -0.32
N LEU A 212 -16.72 -10.81 -0.82
CA LEU A 212 -16.73 -10.45 -2.24
C LEU A 212 -15.84 -11.37 -3.09
N GLY A 213 -14.72 -11.83 -2.52
CA GLY A 213 -13.71 -12.62 -3.21
C GLY A 213 -12.73 -11.82 -4.06
N GLU A 214 -11.51 -12.34 -4.25
CA GLU A 214 -10.44 -11.71 -5.03
C GLU A 214 -10.88 -11.40 -6.46
N GLU A 215 -11.62 -12.31 -7.10
CA GLU A 215 -12.07 -12.21 -8.49
C GLU A 215 -13.00 -11.00 -8.76
N PHE A 216 -13.69 -10.52 -7.74
CA PHE A 216 -14.52 -9.31 -7.85
C PHE A 216 -13.71 -8.08 -8.25
N PHE A 217 -12.45 -7.99 -7.78
CA PHE A 217 -11.59 -6.83 -7.98
C PHE A 217 -10.73 -6.91 -9.25
N ILE A 218 -10.40 -8.11 -9.74
CA ILE A 218 -9.44 -8.33 -10.82
C ILE A 218 -9.75 -7.53 -12.10
N PRO A 219 -10.97 -7.48 -12.64
CA PRO A 219 -11.26 -6.72 -13.86
C PRO A 219 -10.95 -5.22 -13.71
N HIS A 220 -11.27 -4.66 -12.55
CA HIS A 220 -11.02 -3.26 -12.26
C HIS A 220 -9.53 -2.98 -12.02
N LEU A 221 -8.83 -3.88 -11.31
CA LEU A 221 -7.39 -3.80 -11.11
C LEU A 221 -6.65 -3.75 -12.45
N ARG A 222 -7.01 -4.60 -13.40
CA ARG A 222 -6.43 -4.61 -14.75
C ARG A 222 -6.69 -3.32 -15.51
N SER A 223 -7.89 -2.78 -15.43
CA SER A 223 -8.24 -1.51 -16.04
C SER A 223 -7.45 -0.34 -15.43
N GLU A 224 -7.36 -0.26 -14.11
CA GLU A 224 -6.60 0.80 -13.43
C GLU A 224 -5.08 0.67 -13.69
N LYS A 225 -4.55 -0.55 -13.69
CA LYS A 225 -3.15 -0.86 -14.01
C LYS A 225 -2.70 -0.26 -15.34
N GLN A 226 -3.55 -0.30 -16.37
CA GLN A 226 -3.22 0.26 -17.69
C GLN A 226 -2.95 1.76 -17.66
N LYS A 227 -3.52 2.49 -16.69
CA LYS A 227 -3.30 3.94 -16.53
C LYS A 227 -1.94 4.28 -15.90
N LEU A 228 -1.27 3.30 -15.31
CA LEU A 228 -0.04 3.44 -14.52
C LEU A 228 1.21 3.08 -15.35
N SER A 229 1.26 3.47 -16.62
CA SER A 229 2.37 3.11 -17.51
C SER A 229 3.50 4.13 -17.49
N TRP A 230 4.74 3.66 -17.63
CA TRP A 230 5.91 4.50 -17.85
C TRP A 230 5.80 5.34 -19.12
N SER A 231 5.20 4.78 -20.19
CA SER A 231 4.96 5.51 -21.45
C SER A 231 4.15 6.78 -21.20
N LYS A 232 3.11 6.71 -20.37
CA LYS A 232 2.26 7.86 -20.04
C LYS A 232 3.05 8.96 -19.33
N LEU A 233 3.92 8.60 -18.38
CA LEU A 233 4.80 9.56 -17.72
C LEU A 233 5.76 10.22 -18.72
N VAL A 234 6.42 9.42 -19.56
CA VAL A 234 7.37 9.93 -20.57
C VAL A 234 6.68 10.86 -21.59
N GLU A 235 5.50 10.49 -22.08
CA GLU A 235 4.70 11.36 -22.95
C GLU A 235 4.39 12.69 -22.28
N THR A 236 3.97 12.65 -21.02
CA THR A 236 3.67 13.87 -20.25
C THR A 236 4.92 14.75 -20.08
N ILE A 237 6.08 14.16 -19.77
CA ILE A 237 7.35 14.92 -19.71
C ILE A 237 7.61 15.63 -21.05
N LYS A 238 7.46 14.93 -22.19
CA LYS A 238 7.68 15.50 -23.51
C LYS A 238 6.73 16.66 -23.85
N THR A 239 5.56 16.72 -23.24
CA THR A 239 4.61 17.84 -23.45
C THR A 239 4.91 19.06 -22.61
N LEU A 240 5.78 18.95 -21.60
CA LEU A 240 6.19 20.03 -20.71
C LEU A 240 7.52 20.68 -21.10
N VAL A 241 8.27 20.04 -21.99
CA VAL A 241 9.55 20.49 -22.52
C VAL A 241 9.37 20.90 -23.98
#